data_357f3104b1ffc43235c7f2c67374289a
#
_entry.id   357f3104b1ffc43235c7f2c67374289a
#
_cell.length_a   1.000
_cell.length_b   1.000
_cell.length_c   1.000
_cell.angle_alpha   90.00
_cell.angle_beta   90.00
_cell.angle_gamma   90.00
#
_symmetry.space_group_name_H-M   'P 1'
#
loop_
_entity.id
_entity.type
_entity.pdbx_description
1 polymer ?
#
loop_
_entity_poly.entity_id
_entity_poly.type
_entity_poly.pdbx_seq_one_letter_code
_entity_poly.pdbx_strand_id
1 'polypeptide(L)'
;MVAQSLGDRELTVVVRRAEPVPGPLRVDVITHVGSAAGTLALSVTPSDRGGDESAGTVALGDRAGVYSATLRVDHAGPWELAVKDGDQVARIPFLVAATVVTPWERAAYGGFFGAGVLLLVSIGTAMVSRRGWPTLVPAGAMIAALAVGITGATLSASAPLPRPAGSLLDPTSDTIGDPFPERQLPMTTNYSRPPVNLTLTTRGAAETGHPTELMLSLTDAATGQPVDDLLVNDDALLHLMIVGPNGTFWHRHPIRTAPGEYRIRLTLNQSGDYGIAAEIARRGGGVQLLRSTLHVTGESGAAPAPDSAGAQLVPTTLVAGEPGTLTTHFGGAADLQPWLGMVGHLIAVGPLPDHVPTGAAAAAAPIWAHAHAMAPMLGPGAQLPDETVAAYGPDVSFTFTFPLPGRYLVWAQAERGYALMTVPATVDVRAKESQ
;
A
#
# COMPACT_ATOMS: atom_id res chain seq x y z
N MET A 1 2.38 -5.06 1.57
CA MET A 1 2.71 -5.21 0.13
C MET A 1 3.17 -3.85 -0.37
N VAL A 2 4.03 -3.80 -1.38
CA VAL A 2 4.47 -2.53 -2.00
C VAL A 2 4.69 -2.75 -3.48
N ALA A 3 3.91 -2.08 -4.32
CA ALA A 3 4.04 -2.11 -5.76
C ALA A 3 5.25 -1.29 -6.23
N GLN A 4 5.93 -1.75 -7.25
CA GLN A 4 7.18 -1.18 -7.76
C GLN A 4 7.27 -1.32 -9.28
N SER A 5 7.41 -0.21 -9.98
CA SER A 5 7.79 -0.20 -11.41
C SER A 5 9.33 -0.19 -11.51
N LEU A 6 9.95 -1.36 -11.49
CA LEU A 6 11.40 -1.53 -11.48
C LEU A 6 11.93 -1.82 -12.89
N GLY A 7 12.50 -0.81 -13.53
CA GLY A 7 12.89 -0.89 -14.95
C GLY A 7 11.67 -1.09 -15.85
N ASP A 8 11.63 -2.20 -16.56
CA ASP A 8 10.51 -2.57 -17.44
C ASP A 8 9.56 -3.59 -16.76
N ARG A 9 9.69 -3.79 -15.45
CA ARG A 9 8.89 -4.75 -14.67
C ARG A 9 7.91 -4.05 -13.77
N GLU A 10 6.66 -4.49 -13.77
CA GLU A 10 5.71 -4.20 -12.71
C GLU A 10 5.76 -5.35 -11.71
N LEU A 11 6.01 -5.03 -10.46
CA LEU A 11 6.20 -5.99 -9.38
C LEU A 11 5.38 -5.57 -8.15
N THR A 12 4.87 -6.55 -7.42
CA THR A 12 4.38 -6.33 -6.05
C THR A 12 5.30 -7.07 -5.08
N VAL A 13 5.95 -6.33 -4.21
CA VAL A 13 6.88 -6.89 -3.21
C VAL A 13 6.14 -7.05 -1.89
N VAL A 14 6.08 -8.27 -1.38
CA VAL A 14 5.44 -8.61 -0.12
C VAL A 14 6.49 -9.01 0.90
N VAL A 15 6.67 -8.17 1.91
CA VAL A 15 7.53 -8.48 3.06
C VAL A 15 6.67 -9.20 4.09
N ARG A 16 6.94 -10.49 4.30
CA ARG A 16 6.20 -11.29 5.29
C ARG A 16 6.75 -11.05 6.68
N ARG A 17 5.86 -11.00 7.66
CA ARG A 17 6.25 -10.79 9.06
C ARG A 17 7.28 -11.84 9.51
N ALA A 18 8.39 -11.36 10.07
CA ALA A 18 9.41 -12.23 10.68
C ALA A 18 9.06 -12.49 12.13
N GLU A 19 8.85 -13.75 12.48
CA GLU A 19 8.67 -14.19 13.87
C GLU A 19 9.24 -15.61 14.05
N PRO A 20 10.03 -15.88 15.08
CA PRO A 20 10.63 -14.93 16.03
C PRO A 20 11.79 -14.11 15.43
N VAL A 21 12.17 -13.03 16.11
CA VAL A 21 13.36 -12.25 15.78
C VAL A 21 14.40 -12.50 16.87
N PRO A 22 15.68 -12.83 16.52
CA PRO A 22 16.25 -12.98 15.17
C PRO A 22 15.72 -14.20 14.42
N GLY A 23 15.49 -14.03 13.10
CA GLY A 23 14.90 -15.11 12.31
C GLY A 23 14.86 -14.85 10.81
N PRO A 24 14.23 -15.78 10.07
CA PRO A 24 14.05 -15.63 8.64
C PRO A 24 13.03 -14.55 8.31
N LEU A 25 13.33 -13.76 7.28
CA LEU A 25 12.42 -12.83 6.63
C LEU A 25 12.09 -13.37 5.24
N ARG A 26 10.86 -13.77 5.02
CA ARG A 26 10.41 -14.17 3.68
C ARG A 26 9.97 -12.94 2.91
N VAL A 27 10.49 -12.82 1.69
CA VAL A 27 10.10 -11.80 0.72
C VAL A 27 9.49 -12.51 -0.48
N ASP A 28 8.24 -12.22 -0.78
CA ASP A 28 7.58 -12.69 -1.99
C ASP A 28 7.59 -11.54 -3.02
N VAL A 29 7.93 -11.87 -4.25
CA VAL A 29 7.88 -10.96 -5.40
C VAL A 29 6.83 -11.49 -6.35
N ILE A 30 5.75 -10.74 -6.51
CA ILE A 30 4.69 -11.04 -7.47
C ILE A 30 5.03 -10.30 -8.76
N THR A 31 5.07 -11.02 -9.87
CA THR A 31 5.31 -10.47 -11.20
C THR A 31 4.01 -10.40 -11.97
N HIS A 32 3.82 -9.31 -12.70
CA HIS A 32 2.67 -9.13 -13.58
C HIS A 32 3.01 -9.51 -15.03
N VAL A 33 1.98 -9.73 -15.83
CA VAL A 33 2.12 -10.06 -17.25
C VAL A 33 2.94 -8.99 -17.97
N GLY A 34 3.91 -9.42 -18.76
CA GLY A 34 4.89 -8.55 -19.42
C GLY A 34 6.24 -8.46 -18.69
N SER A 35 6.34 -8.93 -17.45
CA SER A 35 7.63 -9.02 -16.74
C SER A 35 8.46 -10.16 -17.32
N ALA A 36 9.66 -9.86 -17.82
CA ALA A 36 10.58 -10.86 -18.35
C ALA A 36 11.16 -11.75 -17.24
N ALA A 37 11.54 -12.99 -17.57
CA ALA A 37 12.34 -13.84 -16.68
C ALA A 37 13.69 -13.19 -16.35
N GLY A 38 14.25 -13.52 -15.19
CA GLY A 38 15.54 -12.96 -14.76
C GLY A 38 15.81 -13.22 -13.29
N THR A 39 16.80 -12.53 -12.74
CA THR A 39 17.17 -12.67 -11.34
C THR A 39 17.24 -11.29 -10.71
N LEU A 40 16.49 -11.09 -9.62
CA LEU A 40 16.61 -9.90 -8.78
C LEU A 40 17.57 -10.20 -7.63
N ALA A 41 18.45 -9.26 -7.32
CA ALA A 41 19.21 -9.29 -6.09
C ALA A 41 18.43 -8.58 -4.99
N LEU A 42 18.37 -9.21 -3.82
CA LEU A 42 17.68 -8.69 -2.63
C LEU A 42 18.69 -8.49 -1.52
N SER A 43 18.59 -7.39 -0.80
CA SER A 43 19.32 -7.21 0.46
C SER A 43 18.49 -6.44 1.47
N VAL A 44 18.66 -6.79 2.75
CA VAL A 44 18.05 -6.05 3.86
C VAL A 44 19.12 -5.51 4.78
N THR A 45 18.97 -4.25 5.16
CA THR A 45 19.89 -3.54 6.06
C THR A 45 19.10 -2.82 7.15
N PRO A 46 19.59 -2.79 8.41
CA PRO A 46 18.97 -1.95 9.43
C PRO A 46 19.10 -0.47 9.09
N SER A 47 18.05 0.31 9.36
CA SER A 47 18.04 1.76 9.08
C SER A 47 18.38 2.61 10.32
N ASP A 48 18.30 2.06 11.53
CA ASP A 48 18.52 2.76 12.80
C ASP A 48 19.93 2.63 13.36
N ARG A 49 20.70 1.65 12.91
CA ARG A 49 22.06 1.35 13.37
C ARG A 49 22.84 0.61 12.30
N GLY A 50 24.15 0.64 12.41
CA GLY A 50 24.98 -0.27 11.63
C GLY A 50 24.71 -1.72 12.01
N GLY A 51 24.66 -2.60 11.04
CA GLY A 51 24.44 -4.04 11.24
C GLY A 51 24.84 -4.80 9.99
N ASP A 52 24.82 -6.12 10.09
CA ASP A 52 25.16 -6.98 8.98
C ASP A 52 24.02 -6.97 7.92
N GLU A 53 24.40 -6.81 6.68
CA GLU A 53 23.52 -6.97 5.55
C GLU A 53 23.20 -8.46 5.33
N SER A 54 21.91 -8.77 5.19
CA SER A 54 21.50 -10.07 4.69
C SER A 54 21.11 -9.97 3.23
N ALA A 55 21.82 -10.69 2.37
CA ALA A 55 21.62 -10.66 0.94
C ALA A 55 21.13 -12.02 0.41
N GLY A 56 20.42 -12.00 -0.72
CA GLY A 56 19.91 -13.17 -1.41
C GLY A 56 19.48 -12.82 -2.83
N THR A 57 18.91 -13.79 -3.53
CA THR A 57 18.38 -13.60 -4.87
C THR A 57 17.03 -14.28 -5.01
N VAL A 58 16.19 -13.74 -5.88
CA VAL A 58 14.96 -14.39 -6.35
C VAL A 58 15.02 -14.56 -7.86
N ALA A 59 14.87 -15.81 -8.32
CA ALA A 59 14.80 -16.12 -9.74
C ALA A 59 13.35 -16.00 -10.21
N LEU A 60 13.10 -15.10 -11.15
CA LEU A 60 11.81 -14.89 -11.79
C LEU A 60 11.71 -15.76 -13.03
N GLY A 61 10.63 -16.52 -13.17
CA GLY A 61 10.31 -17.29 -14.35
C GLY A 61 9.70 -16.44 -15.47
N ASP A 62 9.33 -17.12 -16.55
CA ASP A 62 8.65 -16.56 -17.73
C ASP A 62 7.13 -16.39 -17.55
N ARG A 63 6.58 -16.88 -16.46
CA ARG A 63 5.16 -16.77 -16.11
C ARG A 63 4.98 -15.74 -15.02
N ALA A 64 3.93 -14.94 -15.14
CA ALA A 64 3.49 -14.08 -14.04
C ALA A 64 3.05 -14.92 -12.83
N GLY A 65 3.33 -14.45 -11.63
CA GLY A 65 3.02 -15.17 -10.41
C GLY A 65 3.98 -14.85 -9.27
N VAL A 66 3.98 -15.68 -8.23
CA VAL A 66 4.69 -15.45 -6.97
C VAL A 66 6.02 -16.17 -6.96
N TYR A 67 7.08 -15.44 -6.67
CA TYR A 67 8.45 -15.92 -6.48
C TYR A 67 8.95 -15.50 -5.11
N SER A 68 9.64 -16.39 -4.39
CA SER A 68 10.00 -16.15 -2.99
C SER A 68 11.50 -16.26 -2.77
N ALA A 69 12.00 -15.42 -1.85
CA ALA A 69 13.32 -15.55 -1.27
C ALA A 69 13.25 -15.44 0.25
N THR A 70 14.29 -15.92 0.93
CA THR A 70 14.40 -15.81 2.39
C THR A 70 15.69 -15.09 2.74
N LEU A 71 15.56 -14.00 3.48
CA LEU A 71 16.64 -13.23 4.06
C LEU A 71 16.65 -13.44 5.58
N ARG A 72 17.50 -12.71 6.30
CA ARG A 72 17.54 -12.76 7.78
C ARG A 72 17.46 -11.36 8.34
N VAL A 73 16.73 -11.23 9.44
CA VAL A 73 16.72 -10.06 10.32
C VAL A 73 17.11 -10.49 11.72
N ASP A 74 17.95 -9.72 12.39
CA ASP A 74 18.54 -10.09 13.67
C ASP A 74 17.91 -9.36 14.86
N HIS A 75 17.16 -8.28 14.59
CA HIS A 75 16.50 -7.50 15.64
C HIS A 75 15.22 -6.84 15.12
N ALA A 76 14.38 -6.43 16.05
CA ALA A 76 13.22 -5.58 15.79
C ALA A 76 13.66 -4.12 15.61
N GLY A 77 12.95 -3.39 14.74
CA GLY A 77 13.25 -2.00 14.43
C GLY A 77 13.09 -1.70 12.94
N PRO A 78 13.48 -0.50 12.49
CA PRO A 78 13.39 -0.10 11.10
C PRO A 78 14.48 -0.75 10.24
N TRP A 79 14.06 -1.24 9.08
CA TRP A 79 14.88 -1.88 8.07
C TRP A 79 14.58 -1.34 6.70
N GLU A 80 15.50 -1.50 5.78
CA GLU A 80 15.31 -1.21 4.36
C GLU A 80 15.58 -2.47 3.54
N LEU A 81 14.63 -2.83 2.67
CA LEU A 81 14.80 -3.87 1.65
C LEU A 81 15.21 -3.19 0.34
N ALA A 82 16.36 -3.53 -0.18
CA ALA A 82 16.75 -3.17 -1.53
C ALA A 82 16.42 -4.30 -2.50
N VAL A 83 15.70 -3.98 -3.58
CA VAL A 83 15.39 -4.87 -4.70
C VAL A 83 16.11 -4.34 -5.92
N LYS A 84 17.04 -5.12 -6.47
CA LYS A 84 17.91 -4.69 -7.56
C LYS A 84 17.70 -5.51 -8.83
N ASP A 85 17.49 -4.81 -9.93
CA ASP A 85 17.48 -5.34 -11.30
C ASP A 85 18.44 -4.53 -12.18
N GLY A 86 19.59 -5.11 -12.55
CA GLY A 86 20.63 -4.39 -13.27
C GLY A 86 21.14 -3.16 -12.51
N ASP A 87 20.94 -1.98 -13.08
CA ASP A 87 21.30 -0.67 -12.52
C ASP A 87 20.17 -0.02 -11.69
N GLN A 88 18.97 -0.59 -11.72
CA GLN A 88 17.81 -0.10 -10.97
C GLN A 88 17.79 -0.71 -9.57
N VAL A 89 17.55 0.12 -8.57
CA VAL A 89 17.44 -0.30 -7.17
C VAL A 89 16.24 0.37 -6.51
N ALA A 90 15.24 -0.43 -6.17
CA ALA A 90 14.11 0.00 -5.35
C ALA A 90 14.46 -0.19 -3.87
N ARG A 91 14.25 0.84 -3.06
CA ARG A 91 14.50 0.84 -1.61
C ARG A 91 13.18 0.95 -0.85
N ILE A 92 12.82 -0.12 -0.18
CA ILE A 92 11.52 -0.26 0.52
C ILE A 92 11.78 -0.23 2.01
N PRO A 93 11.42 0.84 2.71
CA PRO A 93 11.50 0.89 4.17
C PRO A 93 10.40 0.02 4.78
N PHE A 94 10.74 -0.73 5.82
CA PHE A 94 9.78 -1.54 6.57
C PHE A 94 10.17 -1.65 8.04
N LEU A 95 9.20 -2.02 8.88
CA LEU A 95 9.42 -2.25 10.29
C LEU A 95 9.36 -3.74 10.63
N VAL A 96 10.39 -4.24 11.29
CA VAL A 96 10.34 -5.53 11.98
C VAL A 96 9.78 -5.29 13.37
N ALA A 97 8.55 -5.74 13.61
CA ALA A 97 7.86 -5.51 14.86
C ALA A 97 8.56 -6.20 16.04
N ALA A 98 8.67 -5.47 17.16
CA ALA A 98 9.07 -6.08 18.41
C ALA A 98 7.90 -6.87 19.01
N THR A 99 8.19 -8.05 19.59
CA THR A 99 7.21 -8.74 20.42
C THR A 99 7.07 -7.94 21.73
N VAL A 100 6.02 -7.15 21.84
CA VAL A 100 5.74 -6.34 23.01
C VAL A 100 4.82 -7.12 23.94
N VAL A 101 5.38 -7.64 25.04
CA VAL A 101 4.59 -8.25 26.10
C VAL A 101 4.06 -7.16 27.01
N THR A 102 2.74 -7.01 27.07
CA THR A 102 2.09 -6.00 27.91
C THR A 102 2.32 -6.29 29.40
N PRO A 103 2.26 -5.26 30.28
CA PRO A 103 2.33 -5.51 31.74
C PRO A 103 1.25 -6.48 32.22
N TRP A 104 0.08 -6.47 31.62
CA TRP A 104 -1.04 -7.37 31.94
C TRP A 104 -0.76 -8.80 31.49
N GLU A 105 -0.13 -8.98 30.35
CA GLU A 105 0.30 -10.29 29.86
C GLU A 105 1.39 -10.88 30.75
N ARG A 106 2.34 -10.06 31.22
CA ARG A 106 3.34 -10.49 32.21
C ARG A 106 2.68 -10.91 33.52
N ALA A 107 1.64 -10.15 33.98
CA ALA A 107 0.87 -10.51 35.16
C ALA A 107 0.10 -11.84 34.94
N ALA A 108 -0.45 -12.05 33.73
CA ALA A 108 -1.11 -13.31 33.37
C ALA A 108 -0.15 -14.49 33.46
N TYR A 109 1.00 -14.43 32.76
CA TYR A 109 2.00 -15.50 32.82
C TYR A 109 2.55 -15.73 34.22
N GLY A 110 2.90 -14.65 34.93
CA GLY A 110 3.40 -14.74 36.32
C GLY A 110 2.38 -15.35 37.26
N GLY A 111 1.09 -14.96 37.13
CA GLY A 111 0.00 -15.48 37.92
C GLY A 111 -0.25 -16.97 37.68
N PHE A 112 -0.36 -17.42 36.43
CA PHE A 112 -0.57 -18.83 36.10
C PHE A 112 0.63 -19.69 36.47
N PHE A 113 1.87 -19.24 36.19
CA PHE A 113 3.07 -19.96 36.59
C PHE A 113 3.20 -20.06 38.11
N GLY A 114 2.98 -18.94 38.81
CA GLY A 114 2.98 -18.92 40.29
C GLY A 114 1.91 -19.84 40.88
N ALA A 115 0.71 -19.85 40.30
CA ALA A 115 -0.34 -20.77 40.73
C ALA A 115 0.06 -22.26 40.55
N GLY A 116 0.71 -22.59 39.44
CA GLY A 116 1.21 -23.93 39.19
C GLY A 116 2.27 -24.37 40.22
N VAL A 117 3.23 -23.50 40.51
CA VAL A 117 4.25 -23.77 41.55
C VAL A 117 3.60 -23.93 42.92
N LEU A 118 2.68 -23.04 43.30
CA LEU A 118 2.00 -23.09 44.60
C LEU A 118 1.09 -24.31 44.72
N LEU A 119 0.53 -24.81 43.61
CA LEU A 119 -0.18 -26.09 43.59
C LEU A 119 0.72 -27.24 44.00
N LEU A 120 1.90 -27.31 43.36
CA LEU A 120 2.89 -28.36 43.68
C LEU A 120 3.36 -28.28 45.14
N VAL A 121 3.58 -27.06 45.65
CA VAL A 121 3.93 -26.84 47.05
C VAL A 121 2.78 -27.24 47.97
N SER A 122 1.54 -26.95 47.62
CA SER A 122 0.36 -27.35 48.37
C SER A 122 0.23 -28.88 48.46
N ILE A 123 0.42 -29.58 47.35
CA ILE A 123 0.39 -31.04 47.30
C ILE A 123 1.54 -31.63 48.17
N GLY A 124 2.76 -31.10 47.98
CA GLY A 124 3.91 -31.56 48.79
C GLY A 124 3.71 -31.37 50.29
N THR A 125 3.18 -30.20 50.70
CA THR A 125 2.88 -29.96 52.12
C THR A 125 1.75 -30.87 52.64
N ALA A 126 0.75 -31.18 51.82
CA ALA A 126 -0.29 -32.13 52.17
C ALA A 126 0.21 -33.55 52.39
N MET A 127 1.23 -33.97 51.60
CA MET A 127 1.81 -35.30 51.70
C MET A 127 2.70 -35.47 52.97
N VAL A 128 3.36 -34.38 53.39
CA VAL A 128 4.33 -34.44 54.49
C VAL A 128 3.72 -34.03 55.84
N SER A 129 2.75 -33.12 55.83
CA SER A 129 2.14 -32.56 57.05
C SER A 129 0.99 -33.41 57.54
N ARG A 130 1.10 -33.87 58.80
CA ARG A 130 -0.03 -34.52 59.49
C ARG A 130 -1.12 -33.51 59.96
N ARG A 131 -0.83 -32.22 59.91
CA ARG A 131 -1.77 -31.14 60.27
C ARG A 131 -2.24 -30.47 59.01
N GLY A 132 -3.56 -30.31 58.79
CA GLY A 132 -4.11 -29.74 57.54
C GLY A 132 -3.87 -28.23 57.37
N TRP A 133 -3.67 -27.45 58.44
CA TRP A 133 -3.55 -26.00 58.35
C TRP A 133 -2.33 -25.48 57.56
N PRO A 134 -1.13 -26.15 57.57
CA PRO A 134 0.01 -25.63 56.77
C PRO A 134 -0.20 -25.69 55.25
N THR A 135 -1.16 -26.50 54.78
CA THR A 135 -1.51 -26.58 53.35
C THR A 135 -2.41 -25.44 52.91
N LEU A 136 -3.10 -24.79 53.88
CA LEU A 136 -4.01 -23.67 53.55
C LEU A 136 -3.24 -22.43 53.09
N VAL A 137 -2.03 -22.20 53.53
CA VAL A 137 -1.21 -21.03 53.11
C VAL A 137 -0.82 -21.12 51.62
N PRO A 138 -0.16 -22.18 51.12
CA PRO A 138 0.13 -22.27 49.70
C PRO A 138 -1.12 -22.41 48.84
N ALA A 139 -2.21 -23.02 49.33
CA ALA A 139 -3.46 -23.11 48.60
C ALA A 139 -4.14 -21.74 48.48
N GLY A 140 -4.14 -20.94 49.53
CA GLY A 140 -4.67 -19.55 49.48
C GLY A 140 -3.84 -18.66 48.54
N ALA A 141 -2.50 -18.79 48.61
CA ALA A 141 -1.58 -18.08 47.68
C ALA A 141 -1.78 -18.52 46.22
N MET A 142 -2.06 -19.80 45.98
CA MET A 142 -2.38 -20.33 44.65
C MET A 142 -3.64 -19.68 44.07
N ILE A 143 -4.71 -19.57 44.89
CA ILE A 143 -5.95 -18.93 44.47
C ILE A 143 -5.71 -17.43 44.16
N ALA A 144 -4.93 -16.74 44.96
CA ALA A 144 -4.56 -15.35 44.70
C ALA A 144 -3.73 -15.22 43.40
N ALA A 145 -2.75 -16.09 43.20
CA ALA A 145 -1.96 -16.11 41.97
C ALA A 145 -2.82 -16.42 40.71
N LEU A 146 -3.80 -17.34 40.84
CA LEU A 146 -4.73 -17.65 39.77
C LEU A 146 -5.64 -16.42 39.46
N ALA A 147 -6.10 -15.72 40.48
CA ALA A 147 -6.90 -14.48 40.31
C ALA A 147 -6.10 -13.40 39.56
N VAL A 148 -4.79 -13.23 39.90
CA VAL A 148 -3.88 -12.32 39.18
C VAL A 148 -3.72 -12.79 37.73
N GLY A 149 -3.55 -14.09 37.50
CA GLY A 149 -3.43 -14.67 36.15
C GLY A 149 -4.66 -14.40 35.28
N ILE A 150 -5.85 -14.66 35.80
CA ILE A 150 -7.12 -14.45 35.08
C ILE A 150 -7.35 -12.94 34.83
N THR A 151 -7.14 -12.11 35.87
CA THR A 151 -7.30 -10.65 35.71
C THR A 151 -6.31 -10.08 34.71
N GLY A 152 -5.04 -10.53 34.75
CA GLY A 152 -4.02 -10.15 33.79
C GLY A 152 -4.42 -10.56 32.35
N ALA A 153 -4.92 -11.78 32.16
CA ALA A 153 -5.36 -12.27 30.86
C ALA A 153 -6.55 -11.47 30.31
N THR A 154 -7.57 -11.17 31.13
CA THR A 154 -8.72 -10.39 30.70
C THR A 154 -8.37 -8.95 30.37
N LEU A 155 -7.51 -8.31 31.17
CA LEU A 155 -7.06 -6.94 30.92
C LEU A 155 -6.12 -6.88 29.69
N SER A 156 -5.28 -7.91 29.48
CA SER A 156 -4.44 -8.01 28.27
C SER A 156 -5.27 -8.14 27.01
N ALA A 157 -6.35 -8.94 27.04
CA ALA A 157 -7.25 -9.10 25.89
C ALA A 157 -8.02 -7.81 25.52
N SER A 158 -8.22 -6.91 26.49
CA SER A 158 -8.93 -5.64 26.28
C SER A 158 -8.02 -4.42 26.17
N ALA A 159 -6.70 -4.57 26.42
CA ALA A 159 -5.76 -3.47 26.33
C ALA A 159 -5.33 -3.25 24.86
N PRO A 160 -5.27 -1.99 24.38
CA PRO A 160 -4.67 -1.72 23.10
C PRO A 160 -3.20 -2.17 23.14
N LEU A 161 -2.75 -2.85 22.06
CA LEU A 161 -1.35 -3.24 21.93
C LEU A 161 -0.48 -1.98 21.99
N PRO A 162 0.58 -1.96 22.83
CA PRO A 162 1.52 -0.86 22.82
C PRO A 162 2.17 -0.76 21.46
N ARG A 163 2.23 0.43 20.90
CA ARG A 163 2.92 0.66 19.63
C ARG A 163 4.40 0.31 19.81
N PRO A 164 4.99 -0.49 18.90
CA PRO A 164 6.42 -0.79 18.95
C PRO A 164 7.24 0.50 18.88
N ALA A 165 8.34 0.57 19.59
CA ALA A 165 9.31 1.65 19.40
C ALA A 165 9.80 1.61 17.93
N GLY A 166 9.74 2.74 17.23
CA GLY A 166 10.07 2.81 15.80
C GLY A 166 8.86 2.67 14.86
N SER A 167 7.62 2.71 15.38
CA SER A 167 6.37 2.72 14.59
C SER A 167 6.30 3.79 13.50
N LEU A 168 7.29 4.66 13.45
CA LEU A 168 7.41 5.72 12.43
C LEU A 168 7.57 5.19 11.00
N LEU A 169 8.00 3.95 10.84
CA LEU A 169 8.24 3.32 9.52
C LEU A 169 7.44 2.03 9.33
N ASP A 170 6.43 1.78 10.17
CA ASP A 170 5.58 0.60 10.02
C ASP A 170 4.55 0.83 8.92
N PRO A 171 4.71 0.23 7.74
CA PRO A 171 3.73 0.36 6.66
C PRO A 171 2.40 -0.33 6.98
N THR A 172 2.36 -1.18 8.02
CA THR A 172 1.15 -1.94 8.38
C THR A 172 0.35 -1.29 9.52
N SER A 173 0.99 -0.48 10.37
CA SER A 173 0.36 0.12 11.55
C SER A 173 -0.13 1.55 11.34
N ASP A 174 0.35 2.23 10.30
CA ASP A 174 0.02 3.61 9.96
C ASP A 174 -0.55 3.71 8.54
N THR A 175 -1.41 2.79 8.18
CA THR A 175 -2.19 2.90 6.95
C THR A 175 -3.14 4.07 7.04
N ILE A 176 -3.39 4.72 5.92
CA ILE A 176 -4.36 5.84 5.82
C ILE A 176 -5.80 5.42 6.15
N GLY A 177 -6.11 4.12 6.09
CA GLY A 177 -7.41 3.61 6.50
C GLY A 177 -7.79 3.93 7.95
N ASP A 178 -6.80 4.20 8.80
CA ASP A 178 -7.01 4.72 10.17
C ASP A 178 -5.89 5.68 10.57
N PRO A 179 -5.77 6.85 9.90
CA PRO A 179 -4.79 7.88 10.28
C PRO A 179 -5.09 8.45 11.66
N PHE A 180 -6.31 8.24 12.15
CA PHE A 180 -6.79 8.68 13.44
C PHE A 180 -7.45 7.50 14.14
N PRO A 181 -6.76 6.82 15.07
CA PRO A 181 -7.40 5.77 15.86
C PRO A 181 -8.67 6.34 16.48
N GLU A 182 -9.76 5.60 16.41
CA GLU A 182 -11.13 6.01 16.82
C GLU A 182 -11.22 6.74 18.17
N ARG A 183 -10.23 6.56 19.04
CA ARG A 183 -10.15 7.18 20.38
C ARG A 183 -9.49 8.57 20.38
N GLN A 184 -8.98 9.00 19.25
CA GLN A 184 -8.37 10.33 19.08
C GLN A 184 -8.96 11.01 17.84
N LEU A 185 -10.26 11.28 17.89
CA LEU A 185 -10.83 12.21 16.91
C LEU A 185 -10.07 13.53 17.08
N PRO A 186 -9.25 13.94 16.09
CA PRO A 186 -8.62 15.23 16.19
C PRO A 186 -9.71 16.27 16.10
N MET A 187 -9.97 16.93 17.19
CA MET A 187 -10.78 18.15 17.22
C MET A 187 -10.11 19.28 16.43
N THR A 188 -8.85 19.07 16.04
CA THR A 188 -8.05 20.02 15.25
C THR A 188 -7.29 19.27 14.17
N THR A 189 -7.27 19.81 12.96
CA THR A 189 -6.43 19.31 11.86
C THR A 189 -4.96 19.37 12.31
N ASN A 190 -4.26 18.25 12.18
CA ASN A 190 -2.84 18.23 12.50
C ASN A 190 -2.06 18.87 11.33
N TYR A 191 -1.72 20.14 11.47
CA TYR A 191 -0.89 20.88 10.50
C TYR A 191 0.61 20.67 10.72
N SER A 192 1.00 19.68 11.52
CA SER A 192 2.42 19.43 11.82
C SER A 192 3.24 18.97 10.59
N ARG A 193 2.55 18.55 9.52
CA ARG A 193 3.16 18.14 8.26
C ARG A 193 2.65 19.00 7.11
N PRO A 194 3.50 19.90 6.59
CA PRO A 194 3.16 20.74 5.45
C PRO A 194 2.88 19.92 4.18
N PRO A 195 2.26 20.53 3.16
CA PRO A 195 2.15 19.94 1.84
C PRO A 195 3.53 19.59 1.27
N VAL A 196 3.53 18.65 0.34
CA VAL A 196 4.72 18.23 -0.39
C VAL A 196 4.76 18.95 -1.73
N ASN A 197 5.95 19.43 -2.11
CA ASN A 197 6.22 19.88 -3.47
C ASN A 197 6.80 18.75 -4.29
N LEU A 198 6.33 18.61 -5.52
CA LEU A 198 6.87 17.70 -6.51
C LEU A 198 7.70 18.46 -7.54
N THR A 199 8.95 18.08 -7.70
CA THR A 199 9.77 18.45 -8.85
C THR A 199 9.94 17.25 -9.75
N LEU A 200 9.43 17.35 -10.99
CA LEU A 200 9.58 16.33 -12.02
C LEU A 200 10.66 16.73 -13.00
N THR A 201 11.63 15.86 -13.22
CA THR A 201 12.70 16.05 -14.21
C THR A 201 12.89 14.78 -15.03
N THR A 202 13.56 14.92 -16.18
CA THR A 202 13.92 13.79 -17.03
C THR A 202 15.45 13.71 -17.18
N ARG A 203 15.96 12.49 -17.32
CA ARG A 203 17.36 12.31 -17.70
C ARG A 203 17.49 12.40 -19.22
N GLY A 204 17.77 13.59 -19.70
CA GLY A 204 17.76 13.92 -21.14
C GLY A 204 16.39 14.37 -21.64
N ALA A 205 16.28 14.58 -22.96
CA ALA A 205 15.02 14.94 -23.58
C ALA A 205 14.05 13.74 -23.58
N ALA A 206 12.76 14.00 -23.33
CA ALA A 206 11.74 12.99 -23.51
C ALA A 206 11.36 12.91 -25.00
N GLU A 207 11.62 11.79 -25.63
CA GLU A 207 11.37 11.55 -27.05
C GLU A 207 10.47 10.34 -27.26
N THR A 208 9.60 10.42 -28.25
CA THR A 208 8.67 9.33 -28.59
C THR A 208 9.41 8.04 -28.96
N GLY A 209 8.92 6.91 -28.44
CA GLY A 209 9.49 5.59 -28.74
C GLY A 209 10.81 5.27 -28.04
N HIS A 210 11.36 6.23 -27.29
CA HIS A 210 12.60 6.03 -26.52
C HIS A 210 12.31 5.91 -25.03
N PRO A 211 13.03 5.01 -24.30
CA PRO A 211 12.91 4.93 -22.84
C PRO A 211 13.30 6.27 -22.20
N THR A 212 12.38 6.87 -21.49
CA THR A 212 12.57 8.10 -20.74
C THR A 212 12.61 7.78 -19.25
N GLU A 213 13.65 8.23 -18.56
CA GLU A 213 13.74 8.12 -17.11
C GLU A 213 13.19 9.39 -16.48
N LEU A 214 12.09 9.24 -15.76
CA LEU A 214 11.49 10.32 -14.94
C LEU A 214 12.05 10.25 -13.52
N MET A 215 12.49 11.39 -13.01
CA MET A 215 12.92 11.58 -11.63
C MET A 215 11.93 12.51 -10.92
N LEU A 216 11.42 12.03 -9.79
CA LEU A 216 10.48 12.75 -8.95
C LEU A 216 11.17 13.08 -7.63
N SER A 217 11.33 14.36 -7.34
CA SER A 217 11.89 14.86 -6.09
C SER A 217 10.77 15.42 -5.23
N LEU A 218 10.61 14.89 -4.03
CA LEU A 218 9.60 15.29 -3.06
C LEU A 218 10.23 16.11 -1.94
N THR A 219 9.79 17.35 -1.76
CA THR A 219 10.29 18.24 -0.74
C THR A 219 9.16 18.81 0.12
N ASP A 220 9.42 18.96 1.40
CA ASP A 220 8.53 19.61 2.36
C ASP A 220 8.35 21.09 2.01
N ALA A 221 7.13 21.55 1.83
CA ALA A 221 6.84 22.90 1.36
C ALA A 221 7.25 24.00 2.34
N ALA A 222 7.40 23.70 3.62
CA ALA A 222 7.80 24.69 4.62
C ALA A 222 9.32 24.73 4.84
N THR A 223 10.01 23.59 4.69
CA THR A 223 11.43 23.48 5.04
C THR A 223 12.35 23.27 3.85
N GLY A 224 11.82 22.82 2.70
CA GLY A 224 12.60 22.41 1.53
C GLY A 224 13.37 21.11 1.71
N GLN A 225 13.24 20.45 2.85
CA GLN A 225 13.92 19.18 3.11
C GLN A 225 13.30 18.03 2.33
N PRO A 226 14.04 16.98 1.96
CA PRO A 226 13.50 15.77 1.37
C PRO A 226 12.40 15.15 2.24
N VAL A 227 11.32 14.70 1.63
CA VAL A 227 10.22 14.01 2.31
C VAL A 227 10.46 12.51 2.28
N ASP A 228 10.69 11.91 3.45
CA ASP A 228 10.93 10.48 3.62
C ASP A 228 9.99 9.84 4.67
N ASP A 229 8.86 10.49 4.90
CA ASP A 229 7.83 10.06 5.85
C ASP A 229 6.52 9.63 5.15
N LEU A 230 6.66 9.07 3.94
CA LEU A 230 5.51 8.50 3.23
C LEU A 230 5.05 7.21 3.88
N LEU A 231 3.75 7.01 3.83
CA LEU A 231 3.08 5.77 4.21
C LEU A 231 2.79 4.95 2.96
N VAL A 232 2.77 3.65 3.11
CA VAL A 232 2.21 2.78 2.09
C VAL A 232 0.69 2.99 2.10
N ASN A 233 0.17 3.51 1.01
CA ASN A 233 -1.25 3.70 0.77
C ASN A 233 -1.65 2.87 -0.44
N ASP A 234 -2.70 2.05 -0.31
CA ASP A 234 -3.15 1.16 -1.38
C ASP A 234 -1.98 0.41 -2.02
N ASP A 235 -1.21 -0.23 -1.16
CA ASP A 235 -0.02 -1.03 -1.49
C ASP A 235 1.07 -0.33 -2.33
N ALA A 236 1.16 1.00 -2.29
CA ALA A 236 2.27 1.74 -2.89
C ALA A 236 2.72 2.93 -2.01
N LEU A 237 3.99 3.33 -2.16
CA LEU A 237 4.51 4.58 -1.57
C LEU A 237 4.08 5.80 -2.39
N LEU A 238 3.92 5.62 -3.70
CA LEU A 238 3.54 6.67 -4.64
C LEU A 238 2.81 6.05 -5.83
N HIS A 239 1.60 6.54 -6.11
CA HIS A 239 0.84 6.22 -7.32
C HIS A 239 1.08 7.32 -8.34
N LEU A 240 1.63 6.96 -9.48
CA LEU A 240 1.87 7.89 -10.58
C LEU A 240 0.87 7.66 -11.69
N MET A 241 -0.02 8.61 -11.88
CA MET A 241 -1.04 8.62 -12.93
C MET A 241 -0.59 9.55 -14.04
N ILE A 242 -0.60 9.06 -15.27
CA ILE A 242 -0.14 9.79 -16.46
C ILE A 242 -1.21 9.73 -17.53
N VAL A 243 -1.61 10.89 -18.06
CA VAL A 243 -2.57 11.01 -19.17
C VAL A 243 -1.86 11.62 -20.37
N GLY A 244 -1.79 10.87 -21.45
CA GLY A 244 -1.15 11.29 -22.70
C GLY A 244 -2.05 12.16 -23.59
N PRO A 245 -1.48 12.71 -24.70
CA PRO A 245 -2.17 13.65 -25.60
C PRO A 245 -3.45 13.10 -26.24
N ASN A 246 -3.52 11.78 -26.43
CA ASN A 246 -4.65 11.06 -27.02
C ASN A 246 -5.54 10.33 -25.99
N GLY A 247 -5.36 10.58 -24.68
CA GLY A 247 -6.10 9.91 -23.61
C GLY A 247 -5.52 8.55 -23.21
N THR A 248 -4.35 8.15 -23.72
CA THR A 248 -3.65 6.99 -23.20
C THR A 248 -3.31 7.22 -21.73
N PHE A 249 -3.47 6.18 -20.92
CA PHE A 249 -3.34 6.26 -19.47
C PHE A 249 -2.34 5.24 -18.95
N TRP A 250 -1.56 5.65 -17.97
CA TRP A 250 -0.67 4.80 -17.18
C TRP A 250 -0.90 5.03 -15.70
N HIS A 251 -1.00 3.96 -14.95
CA HIS A 251 -0.94 3.93 -13.50
C HIS A 251 0.30 3.12 -13.12
N ARG A 252 1.26 3.77 -12.47
CA ARG A 252 2.59 3.23 -12.21
C ARG A 252 3.05 3.56 -10.79
N HIS A 253 4.06 2.82 -10.32
CA HIS A 253 4.56 2.92 -8.95
C HIS A 253 6.08 3.16 -8.97
N PRO A 254 6.53 4.42 -9.11
CA PRO A 254 7.95 4.77 -9.12
C PRO A 254 8.70 4.18 -7.94
N ILE A 255 9.89 3.65 -8.20
CA ILE A 255 10.77 3.13 -7.15
C ILE A 255 11.37 4.27 -6.34
N ARG A 256 11.40 4.13 -5.01
CA ARG A 256 12.18 5.00 -4.12
C ARG A 256 13.65 4.64 -4.26
N THR A 257 14.51 5.62 -4.53
CA THR A 257 15.97 5.44 -4.70
C THR A 257 16.76 6.02 -3.54
N ALA A 258 16.23 7.07 -2.91
CA ALA A 258 16.78 7.75 -1.73
C ALA A 258 15.65 8.49 -1.01
N PRO A 259 15.88 9.05 0.19
CA PRO A 259 14.93 9.94 0.86
C PRO A 259 14.42 11.05 -0.07
N GLY A 260 13.08 11.08 -0.28
CA GLY A 260 12.43 12.04 -1.17
C GLY A 260 12.65 11.84 -2.67
N GLU A 261 13.43 10.86 -3.08
CA GLU A 261 13.78 10.64 -4.47
C GLU A 261 13.14 9.37 -5.04
N TYR A 262 12.38 9.55 -6.11
CA TYR A 262 11.69 8.46 -6.81
C TYR A 262 12.07 8.47 -8.29
N ARG A 263 12.01 7.29 -8.91
CA ARG A 263 12.39 7.11 -10.30
C ARG A 263 11.47 6.11 -10.99
N ILE A 264 11.21 6.36 -12.27
CA ILE A 264 10.53 5.41 -13.15
C ILE A 264 11.04 5.54 -14.57
N ARG A 265 11.12 4.41 -15.29
CA ARG A 265 11.41 4.36 -16.71
C ARG A 265 10.13 4.08 -17.50
N LEU A 266 9.87 4.89 -18.53
CA LEU A 266 8.68 4.77 -19.38
C LEU A 266 9.07 4.98 -20.83
N THR A 267 8.40 4.27 -21.75
CA THR A 267 8.46 4.54 -23.19
C THR A 267 7.12 5.17 -23.61
N LEU A 268 7.17 6.43 -24.01
CA LEU A 268 6.00 7.22 -24.40
C LEU A 268 5.97 7.31 -25.92
N ASN A 269 4.82 6.94 -26.54
CA ASN A 269 4.74 6.78 -27.99
C ASN A 269 4.05 7.96 -28.71
N GLN A 270 3.61 8.97 -27.97
CA GLN A 270 2.93 10.12 -28.53
C GLN A 270 3.69 11.41 -28.20
N SER A 271 3.85 12.29 -29.14
CA SER A 271 4.40 13.64 -28.90
C SER A 271 3.31 14.57 -28.35
N GLY A 272 3.72 15.53 -27.53
CA GLY A 272 2.85 16.54 -26.93
C GLY A 272 2.92 16.56 -25.42
N ASP A 273 1.96 17.23 -24.79
CA ASP A 273 1.91 17.42 -23.37
C ASP A 273 1.19 16.24 -22.68
N TYR A 274 1.76 15.79 -21.58
CA TYR A 274 1.23 14.77 -20.69
C TYR A 274 0.83 15.42 -19.37
N GLY A 275 -0.39 15.13 -18.90
CA GLY A 275 -0.81 15.45 -17.55
C GLY A 275 -0.31 14.39 -16.59
N ILE A 276 0.29 14.82 -15.48
CA ILE A 276 0.90 13.94 -14.47
C ILE A 276 0.30 14.28 -13.11
N ALA A 277 -0.12 13.24 -12.38
CA ALA A 277 -0.51 13.33 -10.99
C ALA A 277 0.20 12.24 -10.19
N ALA A 278 0.81 12.63 -9.08
CA ALA A 278 1.41 11.74 -8.11
C ALA A 278 0.59 11.79 -6.82
N GLU A 279 -0.03 10.67 -6.46
CA GLU A 279 -0.73 10.53 -5.20
C GLU A 279 0.20 9.89 -4.19
N ILE A 280 0.30 10.52 -3.03
CA ILE A 280 1.13 10.09 -1.91
C ILE A 280 0.33 10.19 -0.62
N ALA A 281 0.75 9.41 0.35
CA ALA A 281 0.28 9.53 1.71
C ALA A 281 1.42 9.92 2.63
N ARG A 282 1.28 11.05 3.31
CA ARG A 282 2.29 11.54 4.23
C ARG A 282 1.87 11.31 5.68
N ARG A 283 2.77 10.78 6.49
CA ARG A 283 2.54 10.60 7.94
C ARG A 283 2.13 11.92 8.59
N GLY A 284 0.93 11.96 9.20
CA GLY A 284 0.36 13.16 9.81
C GLY A 284 -0.01 14.29 8.84
N GLY A 285 0.08 14.04 7.53
CA GLY A 285 -0.30 14.99 6.47
C GLY A 285 -1.42 14.49 5.56
N GLY A 286 -1.81 13.22 5.70
CA GLY A 286 -2.86 12.60 4.89
C GLY A 286 -2.48 12.37 3.44
N VAL A 287 -3.48 12.03 2.62
CA VAL A 287 -3.33 11.85 1.17
C VAL A 287 -3.16 13.21 0.50
N GLN A 288 -2.19 13.29 -0.40
CA GLN A 288 -1.91 14.49 -1.19
C GLN A 288 -1.78 14.12 -2.66
N LEU A 289 -2.37 14.93 -3.52
CA LEU A 289 -2.25 14.79 -4.96
C LEU A 289 -1.37 15.91 -5.51
N LEU A 290 -0.20 15.53 -6.00
CA LEU A 290 0.81 16.43 -6.55
C LEU A 290 0.72 16.40 -8.07
N ARG A 291 0.72 17.57 -8.72
CA ARG A 291 0.53 17.65 -10.16
C ARG A 291 1.73 18.24 -10.87
N SER A 292 1.99 17.72 -12.06
CA SER A 292 3.04 18.18 -12.94
C SER A 292 2.67 17.94 -14.40
N THR A 293 3.56 18.33 -15.29
CA THR A 293 3.43 18.12 -16.74
C THR A 293 4.73 17.59 -17.30
N LEU A 294 4.64 16.85 -18.40
CA LEU A 294 5.80 16.43 -19.18
C LEU A 294 5.52 16.71 -20.64
N HIS A 295 6.48 17.32 -21.34
CA HIS A 295 6.41 17.50 -22.78
C HIS A 295 7.31 16.46 -23.47
N VAL A 296 6.75 15.74 -24.43
CA VAL A 296 7.43 14.71 -25.23
C VAL A 296 7.53 15.19 -26.67
N THR A 297 8.74 15.14 -27.22
CA THR A 297 9.03 15.56 -28.61
C THR A 297 9.16 14.34 -29.53
N GLY A 298 9.18 14.55 -30.84
CA GLY A 298 9.34 13.51 -31.85
C GLY A 298 8.07 13.22 -32.66
N GLU A 299 8.13 12.19 -33.50
CA GLU A 299 6.97 11.76 -34.30
C GLU A 299 6.10 10.80 -33.49
N SER A 300 4.78 11.04 -33.48
CA SER A 300 3.85 10.17 -32.76
C SER A 300 3.75 8.80 -33.43
N GLY A 301 4.01 7.76 -32.67
CA GLY A 301 3.77 6.37 -33.07
C GLY A 301 2.29 5.98 -32.94
N ALA A 302 1.98 4.71 -33.20
CA ALA A 302 0.65 4.18 -32.96
C ALA A 302 0.30 4.22 -31.47
N ALA A 303 -0.95 4.64 -31.15
CA ALA A 303 -1.47 4.50 -29.80
C ALA A 303 -1.60 3.00 -29.46
N PRO A 304 -1.24 2.57 -28.24
CA PRO A 304 -1.51 1.21 -27.82
C PRO A 304 -3.01 0.94 -27.87
N ALA A 305 -3.37 -0.25 -28.36
CA ALA A 305 -4.76 -0.69 -28.33
C ALA A 305 -5.21 -0.87 -26.86
N PRO A 306 -6.46 -0.52 -26.53
CA PRO A 306 -6.98 -0.81 -25.20
C PRO A 306 -7.01 -2.34 -24.96
N ASP A 307 -6.48 -2.79 -23.83
CA ASP A 307 -6.39 -4.22 -23.47
C ASP A 307 -7.76 -4.85 -23.12
N SER A 308 -8.85 -4.10 -23.27
CA SER A 308 -10.17 -4.42 -22.73
C SER A 308 -11.24 -4.64 -23.80
N ALA A 309 -10.97 -5.51 -24.79
CA ALA A 309 -11.95 -5.84 -25.81
C ALA A 309 -13.25 -6.38 -25.18
N GLY A 310 -14.35 -5.64 -25.33
CA GLY A 310 -15.68 -6.01 -24.83
C GLY A 310 -16.01 -5.55 -23.41
N ALA A 311 -15.09 -4.93 -22.68
CA ALA A 311 -15.38 -4.34 -21.37
C ALA A 311 -16.06 -2.96 -21.53
N GLN A 312 -17.01 -2.67 -20.65
CA GLN A 312 -17.78 -1.43 -20.69
C GLN A 312 -18.01 -0.87 -19.30
N LEU A 313 -17.94 0.45 -19.19
CA LEU A 313 -18.27 1.20 -17.98
C LEU A 313 -19.64 1.88 -18.15
N VAL A 314 -20.53 1.69 -17.20
CA VAL A 314 -21.90 2.24 -17.19
C VAL A 314 -22.29 2.75 -15.80
N PRO A 315 -23.14 3.77 -15.67
CA PRO A 315 -23.63 4.65 -16.73
C PRO A 315 -22.58 5.66 -17.19
N THR A 316 -22.74 6.24 -18.36
CA THR A 316 -21.87 7.30 -18.89
C THR A 316 -22.40 8.71 -18.64
N THR A 317 -23.55 8.84 -17.95
CA THR A 317 -24.14 10.13 -17.59
C THR A 317 -24.52 10.15 -16.12
N LEU A 318 -24.05 11.16 -15.39
CA LEU A 318 -24.27 11.37 -13.96
C LEU A 318 -24.68 12.83 -13.69
N VAL A 319 -24.98 13.14 -12.42
CA VAL A 319 -25.34 14.51 -11.97
C VAL A 319 -24.30 15.02 -10.98
N ALA A 320 -23.85 16.26 -11.15
CA ALA A 320 -22.87 16.88 -10.28
C ALA A 320 -23.41 17.03 -8.85
N GLY A 321 -22.55 16.71 -7.87
CA GLY A 321 -22.89 16.80 -6.46
C GLY A 321 -23.78 15.66 -5.93
N GLU A 322 -24.13 14.67 -6.78
CA GLU A 322 -24.88 13.50 -6.36
C GLU A 322 -24.00 12.24 -6.40
N PRO A 323 -24.09 11.37 -5.39
CA PRO A 323 -23.39 10.08 -5.44
C PRO A 323 -23.87 9.26 -6.63
N GLY A 324 -22.95 8.80 -7.47
CA GLY A 324 -23.23 7.94 -8.60
C GLY A 324 -22.42 6.65 -8.50
N THR A 325 -23.04 5.54 -8.90
CA THR A 325 -22.32 4.25 -8.98
C THR A 325 -22.01 3.98 -10.45
N LEU A 326 -20.73 3.83 -10.74
CA LEU A 326 -20.20 3.39 -12.02
C LEU A 326 -19.85 1.91 -11.93
N THR A 327 -20.34 1.09 -12.84
CA THR A 327 -20.02 -0.33 -12.88
C THR A 327 -19.26 -0.63 -14.17
N THR A 328 -18.14 -1.30 -14.04
CA THR A 328 -17.36 -1.80 -15.18
C THR A 328 -17.52 -3.31 -15.26
N HIS A 329 -17.97 -3.78 -16.40
CA HIS A 329 -18.03 -5.19 -16.73
C HIS A 329 -16.75 -5.59 -17.45
N PHE A 330 -15.86 -6.34 -16.76
CA PHE A 330 -14.56 -6.78 -17.30
C PHE A 330 -14.67 -8.06 -18.15
N GLY A 331 -15.86 -8.60 -18.33
CA GLY A 331 -16.08 -9.86 -19.06
C GLY A 331 -15.53 -11.08 -18.33
N GLY A 332 -15.68 -12.26 -18.95
CA GLY A 332 -15.14 -13.51 -18.42
C GLY A 332 -15.84 -14.05 -17.17
N ALA A 333 -15.11 -14.83 -16.40
CA ALA A 333 -15.59 -15.44 -15.16
C ALA A 333 -15.35 -14.51 -13.94
N ALA A 334 -15.86 -14.94 -12.77
CA ALA A 334 -15.58 -14.29 -11.49
C ALA A 334 -14.19 -14.74 -10.97
N ASP A 335 -13.16 -14.29 -11.63
CA ASP A 335 -11.75 -14.66 -11.40
C ASP A 335 -10.80 -13.43 -11.36
N LEU A 336 -11.37 -12.25 -11.13
CA LEU A 336 -10.54 -11.07 -10.87
C LEU A 336 -9.77 -11.24 -9.57
N GLN A 337 -8.57 -10.66 -9.52
CA GLN A 337 -7.66 -10.66 -8.39
C GLN A 337 -7.64 -9.26 -7.76
N PRO A 338 -7.43 -9.14 -6.45
CA PRO A 338 -7.08 -7.85 -5.87
C PRO A 338 -5.76 -7.37 -6.46
N TRP A 339 -5.72 -6.14 -6.88
CA TRP A 339 -4.51 -5.44 -7.28
C TRP A 339 -4.37 -4.20 -6.40
N LEU A 340 -3.19 -3.99 -5.82
CA LEU A 340 -2.98 -2.92 -4.85
C LEU A 340 -3.98 -2.98 -3.68
N GLY A 341 -4.28 -4.18 -3.20
CA GLY A 341 -5.23 -4.39 -2.10
C GLY A 341 -6.71 -4.20 -2.44
N MET A 342 -7.05 -3.83 -3.69
CA MET A 342 -8.41 -3.51 -4.14
C MET A 342 -8.87 -4.42 -5.28
N VAL A 343 -10.16 -4.68 -5.38
CA VAL A 343 -10.74 -5.43 -6.51
C VAL A 343 -10.69 -4.61 -7.80
N GLY A 344 -10.70 -3.29 -7.68
CA GLY A 344 -10.54 -2.40 -8.82
C GLY A 344 -10.26 -0.96 -8.43
N HIS A 345 -9.70 -0.23 -9.38
CA HIS A 345 -9.38 1.18 -9.28
C HIS A 345 -10.15 1.97 -10.34
N LEU A 346 -10.62 3.15 -9.98
CA LEU A 346 -11.25 4.10 -10.89
C LEU A 346 -10.52 5.42 -10.82
N ILE A 347 -9.94 5.84 -11.93
CA ILE A 347 -9.32 7.14 -12.05
C ILE A 347 -10.24 8.02 -12.89
N ALA A 348 -10.55 9.23 -12.41
CA ALA A 348 -11.36 10.20 -13.14
C ALA A 348 -10.65 11.55 -13.22
N VAL A 349 -10.62 12.13 -14.42
CA VAL A 349 -9.95 13.40 -14.68
C VAL A 349 -10.89 14.33 -15.44
N GLY A 350 -11.15 15.51 -14.90
CA GLY A 350 -12.03 16.48 -15.54
C GLY A 350 -12.53 17.60 -14.60
N PRO A 351 -13.54 18.38 -15.01
CA PRO A 351 -14.07 18.42 -16.37
C PRO A 351 -13.03 18.92 -17.37
N LEU A 352 -13.01 18.32 -18.56
CA LEU A 352 -12.08 18.69 -19.62
C LEU A 352 -12.70 19.70 -20.57
N PRO A 353 -11.95 20.74 -20.95
CA PRO A 353 -12.38 21.66 -21.96
C PRO A 353 -12.39 21.00 -23.34
N ASP A 354 -13.34 21.43 -24.20
CA ASP A 354 -13.37 21.03 -25.60
C ASP A 354 -12.20 21.67 -26.37
N HIS A 355 -11.72 20.99 -27.42
CA HIS A 355 -10.70 21.51 -28.34
C HIS A 355 -9.30 21.72 -27.78
N VAL A 356 -9.00 21.21 -26.56
CA VAL A 356 -7.66 21.20 -26.00
C VAL A 356 -7.11 19.77 -26.10
N PRO A 357 -5.84 19.56 -26.49
CA PRO A 357 -5.22 18.22 -26.46
C PRO A 357 -5.36 17.58 -25.10
N THR A 358 -5.72 16.30 -25.07
CA THR A 358 -6.18 15.62 -23.84
C THR A 358 -5.15 15.69 -22.71
N GLY A 359 -3.86 15.51 -23.00
CA GLY A 359 -2.83 15.58 -21.97
C GLY A 359 -2.70 16.96 -21.34
N ALA A 360 -2.74 18.03 -22.16
CA ALA A 360 -2.73 19.40 -21.65
C ALA A 360 -4.03 19.73 -20.89
N ALA A 361 -5.19 19.26 -21.38
CA ALA A 361 -6.47 19.41 -20.70
C ALA A 361 -6.47 18.68 -19.35
N ALA A 362 -5.94 17.47 -19.28
CA ALA A 362 -5.77 16.70 -18.05
C ALA A 362 -4.85 17.41 -17.06
N ALA A 363 -3.72 17.95 -17.52
CA ALA A 363 -2.81 18.72 -16.67
C ALA A 363 -3.49 19.91 -16.00
N ALA A 364 -4.40 20.58 -16.71
CA ALA A 364 -5.16 21.73 -16.21
C ALA A 364 -6.48 21.35 -15.51
N ALA A 365 -6.91 20.09 -15.57
CA ALA A 365 -8.19 19.65 -15.02
C ALA A 365 -8.28 19.93 -13.51
N PRO A 366 -9.40 20.52 -13.03
CA PRO A 366 -9.54 20.84 -11.61
C PRO A 366 -9.66 19.59 -10.73
N ILE A 367 -10.19 18.49 -11.27
CA ILE A 367 -10.43 17.24 -10.56
C ILE A 367 -9.57 16.13 -11.14
N TRP A 368 -8.81 15.51 -10.26
CA TRP A 368 -8.25 14.18 -10.41
C TRP A 368 -8.74 13.36 -9.24
N ALA A 369 -9.34 12.23 -9.49
CA ALA A 369 -9.86 11.35 -8.47
C ALA A 369 -9.33 9.93 -8.67
N HIS A 370 -9.03 9.27 -7.57
CA HIS A 370 -8.65 7.88 -7.48
C HIS A 370 -9.60 7.20 -6.48
N ALA A 371 -10.51 6.39 -6.98
CA ALA A 371 -11.52 5.71 -6.18
C ALA A 371 -11.34 4.19 -6.29
N HIS A 372 -11.77 3.46 -5.26
CA HIS A 372 -11.50 2.03 -5.12
C HIS A 372 -12.78 1.22 -5.00
N ALA A 373 -12.77 0.02 -5.56
CA ALA A 373 -13.71 -1.03 -5.24
C ALA A 373 -13.08 -1.97 -4.24
N MET A 374 -13.54 -1.88 -2.99
CA MET A 374 -13.02 -2.66 -1.88
C MET A 374 -13.37 -4.14 -2.02
N ALA A 375 -12.44 -5.02 -1.62
CA ALA A 375 -12.77 -6.42 -1.41
C ALA A 375 -13.78 -6.56 -0.26
N PRO A 376 -14.77 -7.45 -0.36
CA PRO A 376 -15.70 -7.70 0.74
C PRO A 376 -14.94 -8.10 2.00
N MET A 377 -15.26 -7.46 3.12
CA MET A 377 -14.68 -7.77 4.43
C MET A 377 -15.08 -9.18 4.86
N LEU A 378 -14.12 -10.07 5.05
CA LEU A 378 -14.36 -11.47 5.46
C LEU A 378 -14.66 -11.63 6.96
N GLY A 379 -14.73 -10.54 7.74
CA GLY A 379 -15.01 -10.52 9.17
C GLY A 379 -13.90 -9.84 9.99
N PRO A 380 -14.14 -9.59 11.28
CA PRO A 380 -13.17 -8.95 12.16
C PRO A 380 -11.87 -9.76 12.25
N GLY A 381 -10.73 -9.14 11.96
CA GLY A 381 -9.40 -9.77 12.04
C GLY A 381 -9.01 -10.64 10.85
N ALA A 382 -9.84 -10.73 9.80
CA ALA A 382 -9.44 -11.37 8.54
C ALA A 382 -8.40 -10.50 7.82
N GLN A 383 -7.39 -11.14 7.27
CA GLN A 383 -6.46 -10.46 6.37
C GLN A 383 -7.18 -10.14 5.06
N LEU A 384 -6.88 -8.97 4.49
CA LEU A 384 -7.31 -8.65 3.14
C LEU A 384 -6.70 -9.68 2.17
N PRO A 385 -7.49 -10.15 1.18
CA PRO A 385 -6.97 -11.06 0.18
C PRO A 385 -5.88 -10.36 -0.63
N ASP A 386 -4.83 -11.08 -0.91
CA ASP A 386 -3.74 -10.61 -1.78
C ASP A 386 -3.98 -11.02 -3.24
N GLU A 387 -3.09 -10.60 -4.13
CA GLU A 387 -3.15 -10.86 -5.58
C GLU A 387 -3.18 -12.34 -5.98
N THR A 388 -3.03 -13.27 -5.04
CA THR A 388 -3.13 -14.71 -5.29
C THR A 388 -4.57 -15.23 -5.26
N VAL A 389 -5.53 -14.42 -4.83
CA VAL A 389 -6.94 -14.80 -4.67
C VAL A 389 -7.74 -14.37 -5.91
N ALA A 390 -7.97 -15.28 -6.85
CA ALA A 390 -8.76 -15.05 -8.06
C ALA A 390 -10.24 -15.44 -7.83
N ALA A 391 -11.04 -14.54 -7.25
CA ALA A 391 -12.40 -14.87 -6.80
C ALA A 391 -13.43 -13.72 -6.96
N TYR A 392 -13.09 -12.62 -7.64
CA TYR A 392 -13.91 -11.41 -7.73
C TYR A 392 -14.42 -11.13 -9.15
N GLY A 393 -15.41 -10.26 -9.25
CA GLY A 393 -15.96 -9.79 -10.52
C GLY A 393 -16.93 -10.80 -11.17
N PRO A 394 -17.22 -10.68 -12.49
CA PRO A 394 -16.58 -9.78 -13.47
C PRO A 394 -17.02 -8.31 -13.39
N ASP A 395 -18.06 -8.00 -12.61
CA ASP A 395 -18.58 -6.64 -12.45
C ASP A 395 -17.92 -5.98 -11.24
N VAL A 396 -17.33 -4.81 -11.48
CA VAL A 396 -16.70 -4.00 -10.43
C VAL A 396 -17.39 -2.65 -10.38
N SER A 397 -17.91 -2.30 -9.21
CA SER A 397 -18.68 -1.08 -8.99
C SER A 397 -17.90 -0.09 -8.14
N PHE A 398 -17.94 1.18 -8.54
CA PHE A 398 -17.31 2.30 -7.88
C PHE A 398 -18.36 3.35 -7.57
N THR A 399 -18.39 3.87 -6.35
CA THR A 399 -19.26 4.99 -5.98
C THR A 399 -18.42 6.25 -5.86
N PHE A 400 -18.77 7.27 -6.65
CA PHE A 400 -18.07 8.54 -6.64
C PHE A 400 -19.05 9.70 -6.83
N THR A 401 -18.79 10.83 -6.16
CA THR A 401 -19.54 12.06 -6.33
C THR A 401 -18.73 13.04 -7.16
N PHE A 402 -19.09 13.23 -8.41
CA PHE A 402 -18.44 14.21 -9.29
C PHE A 402 -18.83 15.63 -8.85
N PRO A 403 -17.88 16.47 -8.40
CA PRO A 403 -18.25 17.77 -7.81
C PRO A 403 -18.64 18.83 -8.82
N LEU A 404 -18.19 18.72 -10.07
CA LEU A 404 -18.38 19.71 -11.12
C LEU A 404 -19.06 19.07 -12.34
N PRO A 405 -19.95 19.80 -13.03
CA PRO A 405 -20.51 19.36 -14.32
C PRO A 405 -19.46 19.45 -15.42
N GLY A 406 -19.59 18.59 -16.43
CA GLY A 406 -18.77 18.58 -17.63
C GLY A 406 -18.32 17.18 -18.02
N ARG A 407 -17.44 17.09 -19.00
CA ARG A 407 -16.92 15.83 -19.52
C ARG A 407 -15.69 15.38 -18.76
N TYR A 408 -15.72 14.14 -18.27
CA TYR A 408 -14.60 13.48 -17.59
C TYR A 408 -14.07 12.33 -18.41
N LEU A 409 -12.75 12.15 -18.44
CA LEU A 409 -12.13 10.88 -18.78
C LEU A 409 -12.07 10.02 -17.54
N VAL A 410 -12.38 8.75 -17.72
CA VAL A 410 -12.41 7.77 -16.64
C VAL A 410 -11.71 6.50 -17.11
N TRP A 411 -10.89 5.90 -16.24
CA TRP A 411 -10.26 4.60 -16.48
C TRP A 411 -10.58 3.71 -15.30
N ALA A 412 -11.28 2.60 -15.57
CA ALA A 412 -11.47 1.54 -14.60
C ALA A 412 -10.43 0.46 -14.81
N GLN A 413 -9.81 0.02 -13.72
CA GLN A 413 -8.76 -0.99 -13.73
C GLN A 413 -9.12 -2.15 -12.82
N ALA A 414 -8.81 -3.37 -13.26
CA ALA A 414 -8.87 -4.60 -12.48
C ALA A 414 -7.81 -5.57 -12.98
N GLU A 415 -7.49 -6.57 -12.19
CA GLU A 415 -6.47 -7.57 -12.53
C GLU A 415 -7.10 -8.95 -12.73
N ARG A 416 -6.60 -9.70 -13.72
CA ARG A 416 -6.95 -11.10 -13.99
C ARG A 416 -5.72 -11.86 -14.46
N GLY A 417 -5.40 -12.97 -13.79
CA GLY A 417 -4.24 -13.78 -14.16
C GLY A 417 -2.93 -12.98 -14.15
N TYR A 418 -2.79 -12.05 -13.21
CA TYR A 418 -1.67 -11.10 -13.12
C TYR A 418 -1.55 -10.15 -14.32
N ALA A 419 -2.61 -9.97 -15.08
CA ALA A 419 -2.69 -9.00 -16.17
C ALA A 419 -3.61 -7.85 -15.76
N LEU A 420 -3.08 -6.63 -15.77
CA LEU A 420 -3.85 -5.43 -15.49
C LEU A 420 -4.68 -5.06 -16.72
N MET A 421 -5.98 -5.01 -16.57
CA MET A 421 -6.94 -4.55 -17.57
C MET A 421 -7.31 -3.10 -17.29
N THR A 422 -7.34 -2.27 -18.32
CA THR A 422 -7.74 -0.87 -18.22
C THR A 422 -8.86 -0.59 -19.21
N VAL A 423 -10.01 -0.11 -18.70
CA VAL A 423 -11.20 0.25 -19.49
C VAL A 423 -11.35 1.74 -19.51
N PRO A 424 -10.99 2.43 -20.63
CA PRO A 424 -11.22 3.84 -20.79
C PRO A 424 -12.68 4.12 -21.09
N ALA A 425 -13.20 5.20 -20.53
CA ALA A 425 -14.54 5.71 -20.80
C ALA A 425 -14.59 7.24 -20.71
N THR A 426 -15.63 7.81 -21.29
CA THR A 426 -16.00 9.21 -21.09
C THR A 426 -17.30 9.26 -20.30
N VAL A 427 -17.34 10.08 -19.26
CA VAL A 427 -18.52 10.29 -18.42
C VAL A 427 -18.95 11.75 -18.54
N ASP A 428 -20.20 11.97 -18.92
CA ASP A 428 -20.81 13.29 -18.97
C ASP A 428 -21.56 13.57 -17.67
N VAL A 429 -21.09 14.55 -16.93
CA VAL A 429 -21.69 14.97 -15.66
C VAL A 429 -22.55 16.20 -15.92
N ARG A 430 -23.84 16.06 -15.71
CA ARG A 430 -24.82 17.17 -15.90
C ARG A 430 -24.83 18.07 -14.67
N ALA A 431 -25.12 19.34 -14.89
CA ALA A 431 -25.40 20.23 -13.77
C ALA A 431 -26.65 19.75 -13.02
N LYS A 432 -26.67 19.91 -11.72
CA LYS A 432 -27.86 19.69 -10.91
C LYS A 432 -28.88 20.77 -11.28
N GLU A 433 -30.10 20.35 -11.62
CA GLU A 433 -31.19 21.31 -11.86
C GLU A 433 -31.48 22.07 -10.56
N SER A 434 -31.46 23.41 -10.65
CA SER A 434 -31.89 24.25 -9.53
C SER A 434 -33.40 24.09 -9.32
N GLN A 435 -33.81 23.57 -8.18
CA GLN A 435 -35.21 23.56 -7.74
C GLN A 435 -35.68 24.96 -7.40
#